data_e084f6805537968e4cec97c478d9514c
#
_entry.id   e084f6805537968e4cec97c478d9514c
#
_cell.length_a   1.000
_cell.length_b   1.000
_cell.length_c   1.000
_cell.angle_alpha   90.00
_cell.angle_beta   90.00
_cell.angle_gamma   90.00
#
_symmetry.space_group_name_H-M   'P 1'
#
loop_
_entity.id
_entity.type
_entity.pdbx_description
1 polymer ?
#
loop_
_entity_poly.entity_id
_entity_poly.type
_entity_poly.pdbx_seq_one_letter_code
_entity_poly.pdbx_strand_id
1 'polypeptide(L)'
;MCAEKAENTMDVGHRLRELRNERNLSMRALARLSGLSTNALSMIERGKTSPSVSTLYKLSEALEVPITAFFRTEPPREAIVFRKSSKRTRVEFQRGLWEGLGGESFVGRVEPFMLTLEGGATSGPHGLVHSGHEFVICLKGQLQYEVEEQRYSLQPGDSLLFASKLRHRWRNPGKTVAKVLFVLSGFALDERPSEFHLSYGKQEMEDKLEEKLAS
;
A
#
# COMPACT_ATOMS: atom_id res chain seq x y z
N MET A 1 -33.61 -11.70 -19.80
CA MET A 1 -32.59 -10.68 -19.63
C MET A 1 -31.36 -11.39 -19.06
N CYS A 2 -30.42 -11.75 -19.94
CA CYS A 2 -29.18 -12.43 -19.54
C CYS A 2 -28.25 -11.40 -18.89
N ALA A 3 -27.84 -11.67 -17.64
CA ALA A 3 -26.77 -10.94 -16.99
C ALA A 3 -25.45 -11.29 -17.71
N GLU A 4 -24.86 -10.31 -18.37
CA GLU A 4 -23.48 -10.40 -18.87
C GLU A 4 -22.55 -10.62 -17.67
N LYS A 5 -22.01 -11.84 -17.58
CA LYS A 5 -20.82 -12.10 -16.79
C LYS A 5 -19.70 -11.29 -17.43
N ALA A 6 -19.29 -10.21 -16.79
CA ALA A 6 -18.00 -9.60 -17.07
C ALA A 6 -16.92 -10.66 -16.76
N GLU A 7 -16.46 -11.36 -17.79
CA GLU A 7 -15.24 -12.16 -17.72
C GLU A 7 -14.10 -11.21 -17.39
N ASN A 8 -13.62 -11.34 -16.18
CA ASN A 8 -12.39 -10.64 -15.71
C ASN A 8 -11.20 -11.32 -16.40
N THR A 9 -11.09 -11.13 -17.72
CA THR A 9 -9.93 -11.56 -18.49
C THR A 9 -8.77 -10.68 -18.15
N MET A 10 -7.79 -11.26 -17.48
CA MET A 10 -6.55 -10.63 -17.08
C MET A 10 -5.83 -10.06 -18.31
N ASP A 11 -5.89 -8.73 -18.49
CA ASP A 11 -5.27 -8.05 -19.64
C ASP A 11 -3.81 -7.73 -19.36
N VAL A 12 -2.96 -8.73 -19.61
CA VAL A 12 -1.49 -8.60 -19.48
C VAL A 12 -0.93 -7.48 -20.37
N GLY A 13 -1.57 -7.21 -21.53
CA GLY A 13 -1.13 -6.14 -22.44
C GLY A 13 -1.37 -4.75 -21.85
N HIS A 14 -2.53 -4.55 -21.27
CA HIS A 14 -2.85 -3.31 -20.57
C HIS A 14 -1.88 -3.09 -19.40
N ARG A 15 -1.65 -4.12 -18.60
CA ARG A 15 -0.72 -4.05 -17.46
C ARG A 15 0.72 -3.79 -17.87
N LEU A 16 1.18 -4.38 -18.96
CA LEU A 16 2.50 -4.06 -19.54
C LEU A 16 2.62 -2.58 -19.88
N ARG A 17 1.60 -2.01 -20.51
CA ARG A 17 1.56 -0.59 -20.86
C ARG A 17 1.61 0.30 -19.62
N GLU A 18 0.88 -0.04 -18.56
CA GLU A 18 0.92 0.68 -17.28
C GLU A 18 2.33 0.64 -16.68
N LEU A 19 2.92 -0.53 -16.50
CA LEU A 19 4.26 -0.73 -15.95
C LEU A 19 5.33 0.04 -16.74
N ARG A 20 5.23 0.07 -18.06
CA ARG A 20 6.12 0.86 -18.91
C ARG A 20 5.96 2.37 -18.67
N ASN A 21 4.73 2.86 -18.60
CA ASN A 21 4.43 4.27 -18.36
C ASN A 21 4.85 4.71 -16.95
N GLU A 22 4.63 3.88 -15.93
CA GLU A 22 5.08 4.12 -14.55
C GLU A 22 6.60 4.36 -14.48
N ARG A 23 7.38 3.71 -15.36
CA ARG A 23 8.81 3.90 -15.47
C ARG A 23 9.23 4.97 -16.47
N ASN A 24 8.28 5.73 -17.02
CA ASN A 24 8.51 6.76 -18.05
C ASN A 24 9.29 6.23 -19.27
N LEU A 25 9.15 4.94 -19.61
CA LEU A 25 9.81 4.33 -20.74
C LEU A 25 9.00 4.52 -22.04
N SER A 26 9.66 4.96 -23.10
CA SER A 26 9.08 4.90 -24.44
C SER A 26 9.03 3.44 -24.93
N MET A 27 8.16 3.15 -25.90
CA MET A 27 8.09 1.83 -26.57
C MET A 27 9.45 1.39 -27.11
N ARG A 28 10.21 2.33 -27.69
CA ARG A 28 11.57 2.08 -28.22
C ARG A 28 12.58 1.78 -27.10
N ALA A 29 12.46 2.48 -25.99
CA ALA A 29 13.33 2.25 -24.83
C ALA A 29 13.12 0.85 -24.25
N LEU A 30 11.85 0.46 -24.02
CA LEU A 30 11.52 -0.88 -23.53
C LEU A 30 11.92 -1.97 -24.52
N ALA A 31 11.76 -1.76 -25.82
CA ALA A 31 12.21 -2.69 -26.86
C ALA A 31 13.70 -2.98 -26.75
N ARG A 32 14.51 -1.93 -26.59
CA ARG A 32 15.97 -2.04 -26.44
C ARG A 32 16.35 -2.76 -25.15
N LEU A 33 15.70 -2.47 -24.02
CA LEU A 33 16.00 -3.09 -22.74
C LEU A 33 15.62 -4.57 -22.70
N SER A 34 14.46 -4.92 -23.27
CA SER A 34 13.92 -6.29 -23.24
C SER A 34 14.44 -7.19 -24.38
N GLY A 35 15.12 -6.61 -25.39
CA GLY A 35 15.52 -7.34 -26.59
C GLY A 35 14.35 -7.75 -27.50
N LEU A 36 13.17 -7.13 -27.33
CA LEU A 36 11.99 -7.38 -28.15
C LEU A 36 11.87 -6.30 -29.24
N SER A 37 11.16 -6.61 -30.34
CA SER A 37 10.85 -5.60 -31.34
C SER A 37 9.75 -4.66 -30.84
N THR A 38 9.78 -3.39 -31.26
CA THR A 38 8.73 -2.42 -30.98
C THR A 38 7.36 -2.87 -31.49
N ASN A 39 7.35 -3.62 -32.62
CA ASN A 39 6.11 -4.18 -33.16
C ASN A 39 5.55 -5.29 -32.23
N ALA A 40 6.38 -6.19 -31.74
CA ALA A 40 5.96 -7.23 -30.80
C ALA A 40 5.37 -6.60 -29.50
N LEU A 41 6.05 -5.62 -28.92
CA LEU A 41 5.55 -4.89 -27.75
C LEU A 41 4.21 -4.21 -28.03
N SER A 42 4.09 -3.53 -29.20
CA SER A 42 2.85 -2.88 -29.59
C SER A 42 1.69 -3.87 -29.79
N MET A 43 1.97 -5.06 -30.29
CA MET A 43 0.95 -6.13 -30.45
C MET A 43 0.50 -6.66 -29.07
N ILE A 44 1.44 -6.83 -28.14
CA ILE A 44 1.15 -7.26 -26.77
C ILE A 44 0.31 -6.19 -26.05
N GLU A 45 0.76 -4.92 -26.05
CA GLU A 45 0.07 -3.82 -25.33
C GLU A 45 -1.35 -3.55 -25.88
N ARG A 46 -1.64 -3.93 -27.11
CA ARG A 46 -2.98 -3.82 -27.72
C ARG A 46 -3.81 -5.10 -27.59
N GLY A 47 -3.34 -6.11 -26.84
CA GLY A 47 -4.03 -7.38 -26.69
C GLY A 47 -4.16 -8.20 -27.95
N LYS A 48 -3.37 -7.88 -29.01
CA LYS A 48 -3.38 -8.60 -30.28
C LYS A 48 -2.59 -9.93 -30.23
N THR A 49 -1.71 -10.05 -29.25
CA THR A 49 -0.89 -11.25 -29.05
C THR A 49 -0.65 -11.43 -27.56
N SER A 50 -0.85 -12.64 -27.05
CA SER A 50 -0.49 -13.00 -25.67
C SER A 50 1.01 -13.29 -25.59
N PRO A 51 1.74 -12.67 -24.64
CA PRO A 51 3.15 -12.95 -24.46
C PRO A 51 3.39 -14.36 -23.88
N SER A 52 4.44 -15.01 -24.30
CA SER A 52 4.90 -16.26 -23.68
C SER A 52 5.53 -15.97 -22.30
N VAL A 53 5.67 -16.98 -21.44
CA VAL A 53 6.34 -16.86 -20.15
C VAL A 53 7.77 -16.32 -20.31
N SER A 54 8.50 -16.79 -21.33
CA SER A 54 9.85 -16.29 -21.63
C SER A 54 9.86 -14.81 -22.04
N THR A 55 8.82 -14.35 -22.74
CA THR A 55 8.63 -12.93 -23.09
C THR A 55 8.35 -12.11 -21.84
N LEU A 56 7.49 -12.59 -20.95
CA LEU A 56 7.18 -11.94 -19.67
C LEU A 56 8.42 -11.85 -18.77
N TYR A 57 9.26 -12.88 -18.77
CA TYR A 57 10.52 -12.86 -18.01
C TYR A 57 11.45 -11.75 -18.51
N LYS A 58 11.68 -11.63 -19.83
CA LYS A 58 12.47 -10.53 -20.42
C LYS A 58 11.91 -9.15 -20.09
N LEU A 59 10.58 -9.03 -20.08
CA LEU A 59 9.90 -7.78 -19.73
C LEU A 59 10.04 -7.47 -18.24
N SER A 60 9.97 -8.48 -17.37
CA SER A 60 10.15 -8.31 -15.92
C SER A 60 11.56 -7.81 -15.58
N GLU A 61 12.58 -8.37 -16.22
CA GLU A 61 13.96 -7.89 -16.08
C GLU A 61 14.13 -6.46 -16.60
N ALA A 62 13.60 -6.17 -17.81
CA ALA A 62 13.70 -4.84 -18.43
C ALA A 62 12.95 -3.74 -17.66
N LEU A 63 11.91 -4.11 -16.94
CA LEU A 63 11.08 -3.20 -16.12
C LEU A 63 11.46 -3.23 -14.64
N GLU A 64 12.38 -4.10 -14.24
CA GLU A 64 12.79 -4.30 -12.84
C GLU A 64 11.58 -4.57 -11.91
N VAL A 65 10.71 -5.49 -12.34
CA VAL A 65 9.53 -5.93 -11.58
C VAL A 65 9.47 -7.44 -11.50
N PRO A 66 8.87 -8.01 -10.45
CA PRO A 66 8.61 -9.45 -10.43
C PRO A 66 7.61 -9.81 -11.54
N ILE A 67 7.74 -11.00 -12.11
CA ILE A 67 6.83 -11.49 -13.18
C ILE A 67 5.36 -11.47 -12.75
N THR A 68 5.09 -11.63 -11.46
CA THR A 68 3.74 -11.53 -10.88
C THR A 68 3.09 -10.15 -11.06
N ALA A 69 3.88 -9.09 -11.30
CA ALA A 69 3.37 -7.75 -11.53
C ALA A 69 2.47 -7.64 -12.79
N PHE A 70 2.70 -8.51 -13.79
CA PHE A 70 1.87 -8.55 -15.00
C PHE A 70 0.49 -9.17 -14.77
N PHE A 71 0.32 -9.90 -13.67
CA PHE A 71 -0.91 -10.61 -13.32
C PHE A 71 -1.68 -9.94 -12.18
N ARG A 72 -1.19 -8.82 -11.66
CA ARG A 72 -1.93 -8.04 -10.67
C ARG A 72 -3.01 -7.24 -11.39
N THR A 73 -4.25 -7.55 -11.13
CA THR A 73 -5.39 -6.67 -11.41
C THR A 73 -5.43 -5.62 -10.32
N GLU A 74 -4.73 -4.49 -10.52
CA GLU A 74 -5.00 -3.34 -9.67
C GLU A 74 -6.40 -2.82 -10.00
N PRO A 75 -7.21 -2.47 -8.99
CA PRO A 75 -8.48 -1.81 -9.27
C PRO A 75 -8.21 -0.51 -10.06
N PRO A 76 -9.12 -0.12 -10.94
CA PRO A 76 -8.96 1.11 -11.72
C PRO A 76 -8.72 2.28 -10.76
N ARG A 77 -7.63 3.02 -10.98
CA ARG A 77 -7.28 4.19 -10.18
C ARG A 77 -8.03 5.41 -10.70
N GLU A 78 -8.61 6.15 -9.79
CA GLU A 78 -9.44 7.31 -10.08
C GLU A 78 -8.74 8.61 -9.63
N ALA A 79 -8.94 9.68 -10.40
CA ALA A 79 -8.45 11.01 -10.02
C ALA A 79 -9.27 11.62 -8.88
N ILE A 80 -10.48 11.12 -8.65
CA ILE A 80 -11.38 11.53 -7.57
C ILE A 80 -11.94 10.27 -6.91
N VAL A 81 -11.67 10.11 -5.62
CA VAL A 81 -12.22 9.00 -4.82
C VAL A 81 -13.14 9.54 -3.75
N PHE A 82 -14.43 9.26 -3.88
CA PHE A 82 -15.43 9.54 -2.84
C PHE A 82 -15.80 8.28 -2.09
N ARG A 83 -15.49 8.21 -0.79
CA ARG A 83 -15.77 7.05 0.05
C ARG A 83 -16.70 7.39 1.19
N LYS A 84 -17.93 6.87 1.15
CA LYS A 84 -18.86 6.97 2.30
C LYS A 84 -18.27 6.22 3.50
N SER A 85 -18.45 6.73 4.72
CA SER A 85 -17.93 6.10 5.94
C SER A 85 -18.41 4.65 6.13
N SER A 86 -19.64 4.35 5.70
CA SER A 86 -20.21 3.00 5.72
C SER A 86 -19.59 2.02 4.69
N LYS A 87 -18.79 2.54 3.75
CA LYS A 87 -18.17 1.76 2.66
C LYS A 87 -16.63 1.74 2.76
N ARG A 88 -16.08 2.19 3.88
CA ARG A 88 -14.63 2.11 4.13
C ARG A 88 -14.19 0.67 4.27
N THR A 89 -13.03 0.36 3.74
CA THR A 89 -12.33 -0.88 4.05
C THR A 89 -11.93 -0.84 5.52
N ARG A 90 -12.22 -1.90 6.28
CA ARG A 90 -11.91 -2.02 7.69
C ARG A 90 -11.12 -3.27 7.96
N VAL A 91 -10.05 -3.12 8.72
CA VAL A 91 -9.21 -4.23 9.18
C VAL A 91 -9.03 -4.10 10.69
N GLU A 92 -9.51 -5.10 11.42
CA GLU A 92 -9.28 -5.20 12.84
C GLU A 92 -7.88 -5.77 13.11
N PHE A 93 -7.22 -5.23 14.11
CA PHE A 93 -5.95 -5.72 14.61
C PHE A 93 -5.94 -5.69 16.15
N GLN A 94 -4.91 -6.20 16.76
CA GLN A 94 -4.84 -6.25 18.22
C GLN A 94 -5.01 -4.83 18.82
N ARG A 95 -6.09 -4.63 19.56
CA ARG A 95 -6.48 -3.37 20.21
C ARG A 95 -6.70 -2.20 19.28
N GLY A 96 -7.14 -2.46 18.04
CA GLY A 96 -7.39 -1.37 17.12
C GLY A 96 -8.19 -1.73 15.89
N LEU A 97 -8.60 -0.67 15.19
CA LEU A 97 -9.29 -0.75 13.92
C LEU A 97 -8.62 0.20 12.94
N TRP A 98 -8.25 -0.32 11.80
CA TRP A 98 -7.80 0.45 10.64
C TRP A 98 -8.97 0.67 9.68
N GLU A 99 -9.14 1.90 9.17
CA GLU A 99 -10.15 2.24 8.17
C GLU A 99 -9.49 2.97 7.00
N GLY A 100 -9.48 2.35 5.81
CA GLY A 100 -9.00 2.97 4.58
C GLY A 100 -9.94 4.08 4.09
N LEU A 101 -9.37 5.23 3.70
CA LEU A 101 -10.13 6.39 3.25
C LEU A 101 -10.13 6.55 1.72
N GLY A 102 -9.65 5.52 0.99
CA GLY A 102 -9.74 5.44 -0.46
C GLY A 102 -8.42 5.59 -1.22
N GLY A 103 -7.27 5.64 -0.52
CA GLY A 103 -5.95 5.76 -1.14
C GLY A 103 -5.62 4.62 -2.10
N GLU A 104 -6.15 3.43 -1.86
CA GLU A 104 -5.99 2.25 -2.70
C GLU A 104 -6.57 2.39 -4.11
N SER A 105 -7.55 3.27 -4.28
CA SER A 105 -8.21 3.54 -5.56
C SER A 105 -7.76 4.87 -6.19
N PHE A 106 -6.84 5.60 -5.57
CA PHE A 106 -6.41 6.91 -6.04
C PHE A 106 -5.20 6.80 -6.98
N VAL A 107 -5.18 7.62 -8.04
CA VAL A 107 -4.06 7.64 -9.01
C VAL A 107 -2.76 8.16 -8.43
N GLY A 108 -2.81 8.98 -7.36
CA GLY A 108 -1.65 9.53 -6.69
C GLY A 108 -1.07 8.58 -5.63
N ARG A 109 0.15 8.85 -5.21
CA ARG A 109 0.81 8.13 -4.10
C ARG A 109 0.48 8.80 -2.78
N VAL A 110 -0.79 8.67 -2.37
CA VAL A 110 -1.33 9.19 -1.12
C VAL A 110 -2.29 8.17 -0.53
N GLU A 111 -2.03 7.73 0.67
CA GLU A 111 -2.88 6.77 1.41
C GLU A 111 -3.35 7.39 2.73
N PRO A 112 -4.51 8.04 2.74
CA PRO A 112 -5.15 8.45 3.98
C PRO A 112 -5.86 7.27 4.64
N PHE A 113 -5.69 7.10 5.95
CA PHE A 113 -6.44 6.13 6.74
C PHE A 113 -6.66 6.62 8.18
N MET A 114 -7.65 6.02 8.82
CA MET A 114 -7.99 6.31 10.20
C MET A 114 -7.60 5.11 11.07
N LEU A 115 -6.93 5.36 12.20
CA LEU A 115 -6.78 4.38 13.27
C LEU A 115 -7.67 4.73 14.45
N THR A 116 -8.39 3.72 14.93
CA THR A 116 -9.06 3.76 16.24
C THR A 116 -8.29 2.80 17.15
N LEU A 117 -7.69 3.31 18.21
CA LEU A 117 -6.72 2.62 19.05
C LEU A 117 -7.23 2.52 20.49
N GLU A 118 -7.40 1.31 20.99
CA GLU A 118 -7.69 1.10 22.41
C GLU A 118 -6.50 1.48 23.30
N GLY A 119 -6.74 1.62 24.60
CA GLY A 119 -5.66 1.87 25.56
C GLY A 119 -4.58 0.80 25.52
N GLY A 120 -3.32 1.21 25.38
CA GLY A 120 -2.18 0.32 25.25
C GLY A 120 -1.93 -0.25 23.85
N ALA A 121 -2.74 0.11 22.84
CA ALA A 121 -2.44 -0.24 21.44
C ALA A 121 -1.09 0.33 21.00
N THR A 122 -0.35 -0.43 20.19
CA THR A 122 0.99 -0.06 19.71
C THR A 122 1.22 -0.58 18.29
N SER A 123 2.15 0.05 17.56
CA SER A 123 2.65 -0.44 16.28
C SER A 123 3.69 -1.57 16.40
N GLY A 124 3.87 -2.14 17.58
CA GLY A 124 4.80 -3.23 17.84
C GLY A 124 6.15 -2.77 18.43
N PRO A 125 7.01 -3.73 18.79
CA PRO A 125 8.29 -3.48 19.45
C PRO A 125 9.34 -2.90 18.51
N HIS A 126 9.25 -3.21 17.22
CA HIS A 126 10.21 -2.77 16.21
C HIS A 126 9.70 -1.51 15.51
N GLY A 127 10.56 -0.53 15.30
CA GLY A 127 10.19 0.67 14.57
C GLY A 127 9.95 0.38 13.07
N LEU A 128 8.99 1.07 12.49
CA LEU A 128 8.70 1.06 11.06
C LEU A 128 9.70 1.93 10.30
N VAL A 129 10.02 1.54 9.06
CA VAL A 129 10.81 2.33 8.12
C VAL A 129 10.26 2.07 6.72
N HIS A 130 9.88 3.13 6.02
CA HIS A 130 9.44 3.04 4.63
C HIS A 130 9.77 4.32 3.87
N SER A 131 9.59 4.34 2.55
CA SER A 131 9.80 5.53 1.75
C SER A 131 8.65 6.55 1.90
N GLY A 132 8.90 7.78 1.47
CA GLY A 132 7.93 8.87 1.48
C GLY A 132 7.84 9.63 2.79
N HIS A 133 6.64 10.12 3.07
CA HIS A 133 6.37 10.99 4.21
C HIS A 133 5.10 10.53 4.92
N GLU A 134 5.07 10.74 6.21
CA GLU A 134 3.92 10.45 7.05
C GLU A 134 3.45 11.72 7.76
N PHE A 135 2.16 12.02 7.60
CA PHE A 135 1.46 13.04 8.36
C PHE A 135 0.46 12.35 9.30
N VAL A 136 0.48 12.76 10.54
CA VAL A 136 -0.38 12.23 11.61
C VAL A 136 -1.06 13.37 12.34
N ILE A 137 -2.36 13.26 12.58
CA ILE A 137 -3.10 14.19 13.43
C ILE A 137 -3.94 13.42 14.45
N CYS A 138 -3.79 13.75 15.73
CA CYS A 138 -4.63 13.22 16.78
C CYS A 138 -6.00 13.91 16.78
N LEU A 139 -7.08 13.14 16.63
CA LEU A 139 -8.45 13.66 16.61
C LEU A 139 -9.16 13.48 17.96
N LYS A 140 -8.81 12.43 18.71
CA LYS A 140 -9.38 12.12 20.02
C LYS A 140 -8.40 11.29 20.83
N GLY A 141 -8.44 11.44 22.15
CA GLY A 141 -7.59 10.68 23.06
C GLY A 141 -6.15 11.18 23.08
N GLN A 142 -5.20 10.27 23.11
CA GLN A 142 -3.77 10.57 23.15
C GLN A 142 -3.01 9.63 22.23
N LEU A 143 -2.02 10.14 21.51
CA LEU A 143 -1.07 9.33 20.75
C LEU A 143 0.34 9.72 21.16
N GLN A 144 1.16 8.75 21.47
CA GLN A 144 2.62 8.94 21.61
C GLN A 144 3.29 8.38 20.35
N TYR A 145 4.10 9.22 19.73
CA TYR A 145 4.94 8.86 18.59
C TYR A 145 6.41 8.91 19.01
N GLU A 146 7.19 7.96 18.53
CA GLU A 146 8.64 7.97 18.66
C GLU A 146 9.22 7.94 17.24
N VAL A 147 10.03 8.95 16.91
CA VAL A 147 10.72 9.04 15.63
C VAL A 147 12.20 9.14 15.97
N GLU A 148 12.98 8.15 15.55
CA GLU A 148 14.33 7.91 16.03
C GLU A 148 14.34 7.82 17.56
N GLU A 149 15.10 8.67 18.24
CA GLU A 149 15.18 8.72 19.69
C GLU A 149 14.25 9.78 20.33
N GLN A 150 13.50 10.53 19.50
CA GLN A 150 12.64 11.61 19.97
C GLN A 150 11.21 11.15 20.17
N ARG A 151 10.59 11.57 21.27
CA ARG A 151 9.19 11.25 21.61
C ARG A 151 8.32 12.49 21.48
N TYR A 152 7.20 12.29 20.79
CA TYR A 152 6.16 13.30 20.57
C TYR A 152 4.86 12.79 21.19
N SER A 153 4.26 13.59 22.06
CA SER A 153 2.95 13.29 22.67
C SER A 153 1.90 14.20 22.04
N LEU A 154 1.00 13.61 21.26
CA LEU A 154 -0.04 14.32 20.52
C LEU A 154 -1.35 14.31 21.30
N GLN A 155 -1.87 15.49 21.57
CA GLN A 155 -3.21 15.75 22.08
C GLN A 155 -4.18 15.99 20.92
N PRO A 156 -5.51 15.99 21.10
CA PRO A 156 -6.45 16.33 20.05
C PRO A 156 -6.16 17.68 19.39
N GLY A 157 -5.96 17.67 18.07
CA GLY A 157 -5.55 18.82 17.27
C GLY A 157 -4.05 18.90 16.98
N ASP A 158 -3.21 18.23 17.74
CA ASP A 158 -1.77 18.19 17.47
C ASP A 158 -1.47 17.31 16.25
N SER A 159 -0.46 17.70 15.48
CA SER A 159 -0.02 16.98 14.30
C SER A 159 1.50 16.78 14.29
N LEU A 160 1.94 15.75 13.59
CA LEU A 160 3.33 15.41 13.33
C LEU A 160 3.50 15.12 11.85
N LEU A 161 4.54 15.69 11.22
CA LEU A 161 4.93 15.44 9.84
C LEU A 161 6.42 15.11 9.80
N PHE A 162 6.79 14.00 9.18
CA PHE A 162 8.19 13.58 9.10
C PHE A 162 8.45 12.72 7.85
N ALA A 163 9.73 12.56 7.51
CA ALA A 163 10.18 11.65 6.46
C ALA A 163 10.18 10.22 6.99
N SER A 164 9.39 9.31 6.39
CA SER A 164 9.14 7.96 6.90
C SER A 164 10.36 7.02 6.81
N LYS A 165 11.46 7.46 6.19
CA LYS A 165 12.77 6.80 6.25
C LYS A 165 13.42 6.84 7.65
N LEU A 166 12.95 7.72 8.51
CA LEU A 166 13.32 7.74 9.92
C LEU A 166 12.58 6.62 10.63
N ARG A 167 13.26 5.87 11.48
CA ARG A 167 12.64 4.78 12.25
C ARG A 167 11.59 5.36 13.18
N HIS A 168 10.36 4.86 13.12
CA HIS A 168 9.25 5.40 13.88
C HIS A 168 8.34 4.32 14.42
N ARG A 169 7.66 4.62 15.52
CA ARG A 169 6.63 3.79 16.13
C ARG A 169 5.64 4.64 16.90
N TRP A 170 4.44 4.12 17.09
CA TRP A 170 3.40 4.80 17.84
C TRP A 170 2.78 3.89 18.91
N ARG A 171 2.19 4.52 19.91
CA ARG A 171 1.36 3.85 20.90
C ARG A 171 0.27 4.78 21.44
N ASN A 172 -0.83 4.21 21.89
CA ASN A 172 -1.79 4.89 22.74
C ASN A 172 -1.38 4.66 24.22
N PRO A 173 -0.77 5.64 24.89
CA PRO A 173 -0.32 5.49 26.29
C PRO A 173 -1.48 5.60 27.29
N GLY A 174 -2.66 6.09 26.82
CA GLY A 174 -3.84 6.32 27.64
C GLY A 174 -4.65 5.06 27.93
N LYS A 175 -5.65 5.22 28.78
CA LYS A 175 -6.64 4.18 29.09
C LYS A 175 -7.91 4.30 28.23
N THR A 176 -8.05 5.39 27.50
CA THR A 176 -9.19 5.68 26.63
C THR A 176 -8.84 5.46 25.16
N VAL A 177 -9.89 5.30 24.34
CA VAL A 177 -9.71 5.16 22.88
C VAL A 177 -9.13 6.44 22.30
N ALA A 178 -8.07 6.28 21.51
CA ALA A 178 -7.55 7.34 20.65
C ALA A 178 -8.07 7.18 19.22
N LYS A 179 -8.28 8.30 18.51
CA LYS A 179 -8.64 8.34 17.10
C LYS A 179 -7.67 9.24 16.36
N VAL A 180 -7.05 8.71 15.32
CA VAL A 180 -5.90 9.33 14.66
C VAL A 180 -6.07 9.22 13.15
N LEU A 181 -5.85 10.31 12.44
CA LEU A 181 -5.77 10.30 10.97
C LEU A 181 -4.29 10.23 10.57
N PHE A 182 -3.99 9.30 9.70
CA PHE A 182 -2.70 9.15 9.02
C PHE A 182 -2.85 9.49 7.55
N VAL A 183 -1.83 10.11 6.99
CA VAL A 183 -1.70 10.32 5.55
C VAL A 183 -0.27 9.96 5.16
N LEU A 184 -0.12 8.87 4.43
CA LEU A 184 1.14 8.45 3.83
C LEU A 184 1.23 9.02 2.42
N SER A 185 2.39 9.54 2.03
CA SER A 185 2.55 10.16 0.72
C SER A 185 3.97 10.00 0.15
N GLY A 186 4.08 10.04 -1.18
CA GLY A 186 5.37 10.03 -1.86
C GLY A 186 6.18 8.73 -1.72
N PHE A 187 5.55 7.63 -1.28
CA PHE A 187 6.17 6.31 -1.17
C PHE A 187 6.54 5.73 -2.55
N ALA A 188 7.42 4.75 -2.61
CA ALA A 188 7.84 4.10 -3.85
C ALA A 188 6.66 3.34 -4.51
N LEU A 189 6.75 3.11 -5.83
CA LEU A 189 5.65 2.50 -6.60
C LEU A 189 5.36 1.05 -6.22
N ASP A 190 6.36 0.36 -5.72
CA ASP A 190 6.32 -1.05 -5.29
C ASP A 190 6.00 -1.21 -3.79
N GLU A 191 5.95 -0.10 -3.05
CA GLU A 191 5.60 -0.09 -1.63
C GLU A 191 4.10 0.16 -1.40
N ARG A 192 3.59 -0.48 -0.36
CA ARG A 192 2.26 -0.23 0.22
C ARG A 192 2.42 0.05 1.71
N PRO A 193 2.74 1.28 2.08
CA PRO A 193 3.10 1.60 3.47
C PRO A 193 2.00 1.31 4.47
N SER A 194 0.72 1.37 4.07
CA SER A 194 -0.39 0.97 4.93
C SER A 194 -0.33 -0.50 5.36
N GLU A 195 0.23 -1.38 4.51
CA GLU A 195 0.44 -2.79 4.86
C GLU A 195 1.47 -2.96 5.99
N PHE A 196 2.49 -2.09 6.05
CA PHE A 196 3.45 -2.09 7.16
C PHE A 196 2.79 -1.76 8.49
N HIS A 197 1.87 -0.80 8.51
CA HIS A 197 1.10 -0.45 9.71
C HIS A 197 0.09 -1.52 10.13
N LEU A 198 -0.28 -2.43 9.23
CA LEU A 198 -1.22 -3.54 9.47
C LEU A 198 -0.50 -4.86 9.81
N SER A 199 0.68 -5.11 9.25
CA SER A 199 1.38 -6.41 9.35
C SER A 199 1.86 -6.73 10.76
N TYR A 200 2.21 -5.71 11.53
CA TYR A 200 2.67 -5.90 12.91
C TYR A 200 1.60 -6.47 13.85
N GLY A 201 0.33 -6.14 13.62
CA GLY A 201 -0.77 -6.72 14.38
C GLY A 201 -1.02 -8.21 14.08
N LYS A 202 -0.60 -8.70 12.92
CA LYS A 202 -0.74 -10.11 12.53
C LYS A 202 0.39 -10.98 13.09
N GLN A 203 1.61 -10.49 13.05
CA GLN A 203 2.80 -11.21 13.48
C GLN A 203 2.78 -11.51 14.99
N GLU A 204 2.35 -10.55 15.82
CA GLU A 204 2.16 -10.80 17.25
C GLU A 204 1.04 -11.83 17.56
N MET A 205 0.06 -11.98 16.68
CA MET A 205 -0.97 -13.02 16.84
C MET A 205 -0.43 -14.40 16.48
N GLU A 206 0.41 -14.50 15.46
CA GLU A 206 1.06 -15.75 15.05
C GLU A 206 2.07 -16.22 16.11
N ASP A 207 2.94 -15.34 16.60
CA ASP A 207 3.93 -15.64 17.65
C ASP A 207 3.25 -16.11 18.95
N LYS A 208 2.16 -15.47 19.36
CA LYS A 208 1.38 -15.90 20.55
C LYS A 208 0.60 -17.20 20.37
N LEU A 209 0.21 -17.49 19.13
CA LEU A 209 -0.44 -18.77 18.81
C LEU A 209 0.57 -19.90 18.83
N GLU A 210 1.79 -19.66 18.33
CA GLU A 210 2.90 -20.62 18.40
C GLU A 210 3.37 -20.87 19.84
N GLU A 211 3.52 -19.83 20.66
CA GLU A 211 3.83 -19.99 22.10
C GLU A 211 2.75 -20.79 22.85
N LYS A 212 1.49 -20.61 22.47
CA LYS A 212 0.37 -21.31 23.12
C LYS A 212 0.19 -22.76 22.65
N LEU A 213 0.72 -23.10 21.48
CA LEU A 213 0.76 -24.46 20.94
C LEU A 213 2.01 -25.24 21.40
N ALA A 214 3.03 -24.53 21.90
CA ALA A 214 4.28 -25.11 22.41
C ALA A 214 4.27 -25.32 23.94
N SER A 215 3.23 -24.84 24.63
CA SER A 215 3.01 -25.00 26.08
C SER A 215 1.90 -26.02 26.38
#